data_e333354d274f109f4149546811d5c2bd
#
_entry.id   e333354d274f109f4149546811d5c2bd
#
_cell.length_a   1.000
_cell.length_b   1.000
_cell.length_c   1.000
_cell.angle_alpha   90.00
_cell.angle_beta   90.00
_cell.angle_gamma   90.00
#
_symmetry.space_group_name_H-M   'P 1'
#
loop_
_entity.id
_entity.type
_entity.pdbx_description
1 polymer ?
#
loop_
_entity_poly.entity_id
_entity_poly.type
_entity_poly.pdbx_seq_one_letter_code
_entity_poly.pdbx_strand_id
1 'polypeptide(L)'
;MTLLCPLARALHTNVNALLAFEQTMTREQLTAFSEAFVQFVRGGRRQTALEDMERLLAEYPGDTALRLNCAALMNVVEVSFPDESETIKAAWREKRRALYEEAALSEEADQRESAVCALAAMDLSEDKLDAAQRRLDSLPEHREDTTLLRVQLLKKRGEMDRALEVTQKQLYRAVSKTLERLTLLMDVQTDARDALRTAQIYRQAEAIFSVGGGMSCGLMMQQYLKLGDTEKALDCLKQMVEAAVGPAMTPNPALFYPTLAPKKSANQTPRELRVMLLRGLREDEAFTDLRDTQAYREAAARLEESLQKEN
;
A
#
# COMPACT_ATOMS: atom_id res chain seq x y z
N MET A 1 -26.91 -34.32 -14.86
CA MET A 1 -26.47 -34.14 -13.46
C MET A 1 -26.68 -35.35 -12.55
N THR A 2 -27.57 -36.27 -12.86
CA THR A 2 -27.95 -37.41 -12.00
C THR A 2 -26.85 -38.48 -11.77
N LEU A 3 -25.79 -38.53 -12.58
CA LEU A 3 -24.71 -39.55 -12.49
C LEU A 3 -23.46 -39.09 -11.75
N LEU A 4 -23.23 -37.77 -11.57
CA LEU A 4 -21.99 -37.26 -10.98
C LEU A 4 -21.82 -37.66 -9.49
N CYS A 5 -22.87 -37.58 -8.70
CA CYS A 5 -22.81 -37.98 -7.28
C CYS A 5 -22.55 -39.47 -7.07
N PRO A 6 -23.22 -40.39 -7.80
CA PRO A 6 -22.88 -41.81 -7.78
C PRO A 6 -21.47 -42.11 -8.21
N LEU A 7 -20.98 -41.47 -9.27
CA LEU A 7 -19.63 -41.65 -9.79
C LEU A 7 -18.56 -41.17 -8.78
N ALA A 8 -18.77 -40.00 -8.16
CA ALA A 8 -17.90 -39.49 -7.11
C ALA A 8 -17.80 -40.45 -5.90
N ARG A 9 -18.92 -41.04 -5.48
CA ARG A 9 -18.93 -42.05 -4.42
C ARG A 9 -18.18 -43.32 -4.83
N ALA A 10 -18.39 -43.82 -6.07
CA ALA A 10 -17.73 -45.02 -6.54
C ALA A 10 -16.21 -44.84 -6.64
N LEU A 11 -15.74 -43.65 -6.93
CA LEU A 11 -14.32 -43.28 -7.04
C LEU A 11 -13.72 -42.75 -5.71
N HIS A 12 -14.47 -42.83 -4.62
CA HIS A 12 -14.05 -42.29 -3.31
C HIS A 12 -13.57 -40.84 -3.34
N THR A 13 -14.23 -39.98 -4.13
CA THR A 13 -13.91 -38.57 -4.31
C THR A 13 -15.16 -37.70 -4.19
N ASN A 14 -15.04 -36.41 -4.35
CA ASN A 14 -16.17 -35.47 -4.41
C ASN A 14 -16.42 -34.99 -5.86
N VAL A 15 -17.58 -34.41 -6.11
CA VAL A 15 -17.98 -33.95 -7.45
C VAL A 15 -17.05 -32.85 -7.98
N ASN A 16 -16.57 -31.97 -7.11
CA ASN A 16 -15.66 -30.88 -7.50
C ASN A 16 -14.30 -31.43 -7.98
N ALA A 17 -13.74 -32.40 -7.23
CA ALA A 17 -12.49 -33.06 -7.65
C ALA A 17 -12.66 -33.87 -8.95
N LEU A 18 -13.84 -34.45 -9.17
CA LEU A 18 -14.15 -35.21 -10.38
C LEU A 18 -14.26 -34.32 -11.63
N LEU A 19 -14.71 -33.09 -11.43
CA LEU A 19 -14.82 -32.07 -12.50
C LEU A 19 -13.57 -31.23 -12.65
N ALA A 20 -12.52 -31.46 -11.83
CA ALA A 20 -11.37 -30.56 -11.68
C ALA A 20 -11.81 -29.09 -11.44
N PHE A 21 -12.91 -28.92 -10.69
CA PHE A 21 -13.49 -27.61 -10.45
C PHE A 21 -12.73 -26.92 -9.34
N GLU A 22 -11.89 -25.98 -9.69
CA GLU A 22 -11.25 -25.08 -8.75
C GLU A 22 -12.21 -23.94 -8.41
N GLN A 23 -12.62 -23.88 -7.13
CA GLN A 23 -13.55 -22.84 -6.66
C GLN A 23 -12.87 -21.50 -6.46
N THR A 24 -11.56 -21.49 -6.28
CA THR A 24 -10.74 -20.31 -6.00
C THR A 24 -9.43 -20.34 -6.77
N MET A 25 -8.90 -19.19 -7.07
CA MET A 25 -7.57 -19.05 -7.65
C MET A 25 -6.48 -19.36 -6.62
N THR A 26 -5.37 -19.96 -7.09
CA THR A 26 -4.18 -20.10 -6.25
C THR A 26 -3.53 -18.73 -6.01
N ARG A 27 -2.67 -18.65 -5.00
CA ARG A 27 -1.91 -17.43 -4.69
C ARG A 27 -1.03 -16.99 -5.87
N GLU A 28 -0.43 -17.95 -6.57
CA GLU A 28 0.42 -17.69 -7.73
C GLU A 28 -0.40 -17.13 -8.90
N GLN A 29 -1.60 -17.66 -9.14
CA GLN A 29 -2.53 -17.18 -10.17
C GLN A 29 -3.00 -15.75 -9.86
N LEU A 30 -3.37 -15.46 -8.58
CA LEU A 30 -3.73 -14.11 -8.15
C LEU A 30 -2.58 -13.12 -8.32
N THR A 31 -1.35 -13.54 -8.01
CA THR A 31 -0.16 -12.70 -8.18
C THR A 31 0.08 -12.39 -9.65
N ALA A 32 0.07 -13.43 -10.50
CA ALA A 32 0.27 -13.27 -11.94
C ALA A 32 -0.81 -12.39 -12.58
N PHE A 33 -2.06 -12.55 -12.17
CA PHE A 33 -3.16 -11.69 -12.61
C PHE A 33 -2.92 -10.24 -12.20
N SER A 34 -2.54 -9.99 -10.94
CA SER A 34 -2.29 -8.63 -10.44
C SER A 34 -1.16 -7.93 -11.20
N GLU A 35 -0.08 -8.65 -11.47
CA GLU A 35 1.06 -8.14 -12.25
C GLU A 35 0.65 -7.80 -13.69
N ALA A 36 -0.07 -8.70 -14.36
CA ALA A 36 -0.57 -8.49 -15.70
C ALA A 36 -1.54 -7.30 -15.77
N PHE A 37 -2.47 -7.21 -14.81
CA PHE A 37 -3.42 -6.10 -14.70
C PHE A 37 -2.70 -4.75 -14.60
N VAL A 38 -1.75 -4.62 -13.68
CA VAL A 38 -0.98 -3.38 -13.49
C VAL A 38 -0.18 -3.02 -14.75
N GLN A 39 0.40 -4.01 -15.44
CA GLN A 39 1.11 -3.77 -16.70
C GLN A 39 0.17 -3.28 -17.80
N PHE A 40 -1.04 -3.85 -17.93
CA PHE A 40 -2.04 -3.37 -18.89
C PHE A 40 -2.47 -1.93 -18.60
N VAL A 41 -2.75 -1.61 -17.33
CA VAL A 41 -3.14 -0.28 -16.91
C VAL A 41 -2.04 0.75 -17.22
N ARG A 42 -0.79 0.47 -16.86
CA ARG A 42 0.38 1.31 -17.13
C ARG A 42 0.65 1.48 -18.64
N GLY A 43 0.37 0.46 -19.42
CA GLY A 43 0.49 0.48 -20.88
C GLY A 43 -0.70 1.15 -21.59
N GLY A 44 -1.61 1.81 -20.86
CA GLY A 44 -2.79 2.49 -21.42
C GLY A 44 -3.91 1.55 -21.87
N ARG A 45 -3.78 0.24 -21.63
CA ARG A 45 -4.74 -0.81 -22.03
C ARG A 45 -5.73 -1.13 -20.91
N ARG A 46 -6.30 -0.10 -20.30
CA ARG A 46 -7.21 -0.27 -19.15
C ARG A 46 -8.42 -1.14 -19.47
N GLN A 47 -8.96 -1.01 -20.69
CA GLN A 47 -10.14 -1.77 -21.09
C GLN A 47 -9.87 -3.29 -21.07
N THR A 48 -8.73 -3.72 -21.59
CA THR A 48 -8.29 -5.13 -21.53
C THR A 48 -8.14 -5.60 -20.08
N ALA A 49 -7.56 -4.77 -19.21
CA ALA A 49 -7.40 -5.11 -17.80
C ALA A 49 -8.76 -5.31 -17.10
N LEU A 50 -9.72 -4.41 -17.36
CA LEU A 50 -11.06 -4.50 -16.80
C LEU A 50 -11.85 -5.69 -17.34
N GLU A 51 -11.74 -6.00 -18.62
CA GLU A 51 -12.38 -7.17 -19.25
C GLU A 51 -11.84 -8.48 -18.68
N ASP A 52 -10.52 -8.60 -18.50
CA ASP A 52 -9.91 -9.77 -17.87
C ASP A 52 -10.35 -9.93 -16.42
N MET A 53 -10.47 -8.83 -15.67
CA MET A 53 -10.98 -8.83 -14.30
C MET A 53 -12.43 -9.35 -14.26
N GLU A 54 -13.32 -8.82 -15.11
CA GLU A 54 -14.72 -9.28 -15.16
C GLU A 54 -14.84 -10.75 -15.56
N ARG A 55 -14.03 -11.19 -16.50
CA ARG A 55 -13.96 -12.60 -16.90
C ARG A 55 -13.59 -13.52 -15.74
N LEU A 56 -12.55 -13.17 -14.98
CA LEU A 56 -12.13 -13.94 -13.82
C LEU A 56 -13.15 -13.94 -12.69
N LEU A 57 -13.78 -12.80 -12.41
CA LEU A 57 -14.85 -12.70 -11.42
C LEU A 57 -16.06 -13.59 -11.81
N ALA A 58 -16.35 -13.71 -13.09
CA ALA A 58 -17.40 -14.61 -13.59
C ALA A 58 -16.99 -16.09 -13.55
N GLU A 59 -15.71 -16.39 -13.76
CA GLU A 59 -15.15 -17.75 -13.72
C GLU A 59 -15.07 -18.28 -12.27
N TYR A 60 -14.73 -17.42 -11.32
CA TYR A 60 -14.57 -17.75 -9.89
C TYR A 60 -15.55 -16.96 -8.99
N PRO A 61 -16.87 -17.17 -9.14
CA PRO A 61 -17.88 -16.32 -8.48
C PRO A 61 -17.90 -16.45 -6.95
N GLY A 62 -17.27 -17.49 -6.38
CA GLY A 62 -17.16 -17.72 -4.94
C GLY A 62 -15.84 -17.25 -4.31
N ASP A 63 -14.89 -16.76 -5.12
CA ASP A 63 -13.54 -16.42 -4.65
C ASP A 63 -13.48 -15.02 -4.02
N THR A 64 -13.51 -14.98 -2.70
CA THR A 64 -13.40 -13.72 -1.94
C THR A 64 -12.00 -13.10 -2.05
N ALA A 65 -10.93 -13.90 -2.14
CA ALA A 65 -9.57 -13.38 -2.28
C ALA A 65 -9.39 -12.68 -3.65
N LEU A 66 -9.98 -13.24 -4.71
CA LEU A 66 -10.04 -12.59 -6.01
C LEU A 66 -10.83 -11.27 -5.95
N ARG A 67 -12.00 -11.24 -5.28
CA ARG A 67 -12.78 -9.99 -5.12
C ARG A 67 -11.99 -8.91 -4.41
N LEU A 68 -11.33 -9.24 -3.30
CA LEU A 68 -10.48 -8.29 -2.57
C LEU A 68 -9.34 -7.76 -3.44
N ASN A 69 -8.71 -8.64 -4.21
CA ASN A 69 -7.64 -8.27 -5.12
C ASN A 69 -8.15 -7.35 -6.24
N CYS A 70 -9.26 -7.71 -6.89
CA CYS A 70 -9.89 -6.90 -7.92
C CYS A 70 -10.29 -5.52 -7.41
N ALA A 71 -10.88 -5.44 -6.21
CA ALA A 71 -11.23 -4.18 -5.59
C ALA A 71 -9.99 -3.29 -5.35
N ALA A 72 -8.88 -3.86 -4.89
CA ALA A 72 -7.62 -3.13 -4.72
C ALA A 72 -7.06 -2.65 -6.07
N LEU A 73 -7.14 -3.47 -7.12
CA LEU A 73 -6.69 -3.12 -8.47
C LEU A 73 -7.53 -2.01 -9.11
N MET A 74 -8.82 -1.90 -8.79
CA MET A 74 -9.66 -0.77 -9.23
C MET A 74 -9.15 0.58 -8.73
N ASN A 75 -8.52 0.63 -7.55
CA ASN A 75 -7.86 1.84 -7.08
C ASN A 75 -6.66 2.22 -7.96
N VAL A 76 -5.90 1.23 -8.45
CA VAL A 76 -4.79 1.48 -9.38
C VAL A 76 -5.29 2.11 -10.67
N VAL A 77 -6.44 1.65 -11.20
CA VAL A 77 -7.06 2.26 -12.40
C VAL A 77 -7.41 3.72 -12.14
N GLU A 78 -8.10 4.02 -11.04
CA GLU A 78 -8.52 5.39 -10.71
C GLU A 78 -7.33 6.35 -10.60
N VAL A 79 -6.26 5.93 -9.92
CA VAL A 79 -5.04 6.75 -9.75
C VAL A 79 -4.25 6.91 -11.05
N SER A 80 -4.26 5.88 -11.92
CA SER A 80 -3.50 5.91 -13.18
C SER A 80 -4.15 6.78 -14.26
N PHE A 81 -5.45 7.12 -14.13
CA PHE A 81 -6.19 7.95 -15.08
C PHE A 81 -6.82 9.15 -14.38
N PRO A 82 -6.02 10.10 -13.88
CA PRO A 82 -6.52 11.25 -13.11
C PRO A 82 -7.38 12.21 -13.94
N ASP A 83 -7.17 12.26 -15.25
CA ASP A 83 -7.88 13.16 -16.18
C ASP A 83 -9.19 12.57 -16.73
N GLU A 84 -9.58 11.38 -16.26
CA GLU A 84 -10.83 10.74 -16.68
C GLU A 84 -12.05 11.48 -16.12
N SER A 85 -13.20 11.39 -16.81
CA SER A 85 -14.42 12.05 -16.39
C SER A 85 -14.89 11.54 -15.00
N GLU A 86 -15.49 12.43 -14.21
CA GLU A 86 -16.02 12.06 -12.89
C GLU A 86 -17.11 10.99 -12.96
N THR A 87 -17.87 10.94 -14.04
CA THR A 87 -18.87 9.88 -14.27
C THR A 87 -18.22 8.49 -14.34
N ILE A 88 -17.11 8.37 -15.06
CA ILE A 88 -16.37 7.11 -15.19
C ILE A 88 -15.67 6.75 -13.88
N LYS A 89 -15.04 7.72 -13.22
CA LYS A 89 -14.42 7.50 -11.91
C LYS A 89 -15.46 7.07 -10.87
N ALA A 90 -16.64 7.67 -10.86
CA ALA A 90 -17.74 7.27 -9.99
C ALA A 90 -18.15 5.80 -10.22
N ALA A 91 -18.27 5.37 -11.49
CA ALA A 91 -18.57 3.97 -11.81
C ALA A 91 -17.47 3.01 -11.32
N TRP A 92 -16.19 3.40 -11.40
CA TRP A 92 -15.09 2.61 -10.86
C TRP A 92 -15.15 2.50 -9.32
N ARG A 93 -15.45 3.60 -8.63
CA ARG A 93 -15.63 3.62 -7.16
C ARG A 93 -16.81 2.75 -6.74
N GLU A 94 -17.91 2.82 -7.46
CA GLU A 94 -19.09 1.98 -7.21
C GLU A 94 -18.77 0.49 -7.39
N LYS A 95 -18.11 0.11 -8.48
CA LYS A 95 -17.68 -1.26 -8.71
C LYS A 95 -16.73 -1.74 -7.60
N ARG A 96 -15.74 -0.92 -7.23
CA ARG A 96 -14.83 -1.21 -6.14
C ARG A 96 -15.56 -1.43 -4.82
N ARG A 97 -16.54 -0.58 -4.52
CA ARG A 97 -17.37 -0.69 -3.32
C ARG A 97 -18.17 -1.99 -3.32
N ALA A 98 -18.83 -2.32 -4.41
CA ALA A 98 -19.60 -3.56 -4.53
C ALA A 98 -18.73 -4.80 -4.28
N LEU A 99 -17.52 -4.86 -4.86
CA LEU A 99 -16.59 -5.98 -4.62
C LEU A 99 -16.18 -6.11 -3.15
N TYR A 100 -15.93 -4.99 -2.44
CA TYR A 100 -15.64 -5.04 -1.02
C TYR A 100 -16.88 -5.40 -0.18
N GLU A 101 -18.08 -4.95 -0.55
CA GLU A 101 -19.31 -5.31 0.14
C GLU A 101 -19.60 -6.81 0.04
N GLU A 102 -19.40 -7.40 -1.13
CA GLU A 102 -19.48 -8.86 -1.30
C GLU A 102 -18.41 -9.60 -0.47
N ALA A 103 -17.16 -9.11 -0.48
CA ALA A 103 -16.08 -9.69 0.29
C ALA A 103 -16.29 -9.57 1.81
N ALA A 104 -16.99 -8.54 2.27
CA ALA A 104 -17.33 -8.35 3.68
C ALA A 104 -18.34 -9.39 4.21
N LEU A 105 -18.97 -10.17 3.33
CA LEU A 105 -19.85 -11.30 3.69
C LEU A 105 -19.08 -12.62 3.86
N SER A 106 -17.77 -12.64 3.67
CA SER A 106 -16.95 -13.85 3.78
C SER A 106 -17.05 -14.51 5.15
N GLU A 107 -17.11 -15.84 5.16
CA GLU A 107 -16.99 -16.63 6.38
C GLU A 107 -15.57 -16.56 6.98
N GLU A 108 -14.55 -16.34 6.13
CA GLU A 108 -13.17 -16.17 6.58
C GLU A 108 -12.95 -14.80 7.23
N ALA A 109 -12.63 -14.81 8.52
CA ALA A 109 -12.48 -13.58 9.32
C ALA A 109 -11.47 -12.60 8.71
N ASP A 110 -10.32 -13.08 8.24
CA ASP A 110 -9.25 -12.24 7.69
C ASP A 110 -9.67 -11.49 6.42
N GLN A 111 -10.42 -12.16 5.55
CA GLN A 111 -10.94 -11.59 4.32
C GLN A 111 -12.06 -10.59 4.61
N ARG A 112 -13.00 -10.97 5.47
CA ARG A 112 -14.09 -10.10 5.93
C ARG A 112 -13.57 -8.81 6.56
N GLU A 113 -12.65 -8.92 7.51
CA GLU A 113 -12.07 -7.76 8.20
C GLU A 113 -11.31 -6.87 7.25
N SER A 114 -10.57 -7.43 6.29
CA SER A 114 -9.87 -6.66 5.24
C SER A 114 -10.85 -5.86 4.39
N ALA A 115 -11.96 -6.47 3.99
CA ALA A 115 -13.00 -5.80 3.21
C ALA A 115 -13.68 -4.67 4.02
N VAL A 116 -14.01 -4.93 5.29
CA VAL A 116 -14.63 -3.93 6.18
C VAL A 116 -13.69 -2.73 6.40
N CYS A 117 -12.38 -2.97 6.60
CA CYS A 117 -11.39 -1.90 6.67
C CYS A 117 -11.35 -1.05 5.40
N ALA A 118 -11.35 -1.68 4.23
CA ALA A 118 -11.34 -0.98 2.95
C ALA A 118 -12.61 -0.14 2.74
N LEU A 119 -13.78 -0.69 3.10
CA LEU A 119 -15.05 0.04 3.04
C LEU A 119 -15.08 1.23 4.01
N ALA A 120 -14.53 1.08 5.22
CA ALA A 120 -14.42 2.19 6.16
C ALA A 120 -13.53 3.31 5.60
N ALA A 121 -12.42 2.96 4.94
CA ALA A 121 -11.56 3.95 4.27
C ALA A 121 -12.28 4.66 3.11
N MET A 122 -13.08 3.94 2.32
CA MET A 122 -13.90 4.56 1.27
C MET A 122 -14.97 5.49 1.86
N ASP A 123 -15.65 5.07 2.93
CA ASP A 123 -16.65 5.90 3.61
C ASP A 123 -16.03 7.18 4.18
N LEU A 124 -14.81 7.09 4.74
CA LEU A 124 -14.06 8.27 5.18
C LEU A 124 -13.69 9.21 4.03
N SER A 125 -13.28 8.69 2.87
CA SER A 125 -12.94 9.51 1.70
C SER A 125 -14.14 10.20 1.08
N GLU A 126 -15.36 9.71 1.37
CA GLU A 126 -16.64 10.27 0.91
C GLU A 126 -17.35 11.09 2.00
N ASP A 127 -16.67 11.41 3.11
CA ASP A 127 -17.21 12.11 4.28
C ASP A 127 -18.43 11.43 4.92
N LYS A 128 -18.59 10.12 4.73
CA LYS A 128 -19.65 9.29 5.33
C LYS A 128 -19.24 8.81 6.73
N LEU A 129 -19.02 9.76 7.65
CA LEU A 129 -18.37 9.50 8.95
C LEU A 129 -19.08 8.47 9.81
N ASP A 130 -20.43 8.51 9.88
CA ASP A 130 -21.21 7.55 10.66
C ASP A 130 -21.14 6.13 10.09
N ALA A 131 -21.04 5.99 8.77
CA ALA A 131 -20.88 4.70 8.13
C ALA A 131 -19.49 4.12 8.42
N ALA A 132 -18.45 4.94 8.28
CA ALA A 132 -17.09 4.57 8.62
C ALA A 132 -16.96 4.12 10.09
N GLN A 133 -17.56 4.88 11.03
CA GLN A 133 -17.57 4.52 12.46
C GLN A 133 -18.19 3.15 12.70
N ARG A 134 -19.42 2.90 12.20
CA ARG A 134 -20.07 1.61 12.35
C ARG A 134 -19.26 0.43 11.84
N ARG A 135 -18.56 0.61 10.70
CA ARG A 135 -17.68 -0.42 10.16
C ARG A 135 -16.47 -0.67 11.06
N LEU A 136 -15.82 0.40 11.54
CA LEU A 136 -14.67 0.27 12.44
C LEU A 136 -15.04 -0.38 13.78
N ASP A 137 -16.22 -0.06 14.33
CA ASP A 137 -16.71 -0.65 15.57
C ASP A 137 -17.09 -2.14 15.43
N SER A 138 -17.34 -2.60 14.21
CA SER A 138 -17.61 -4.03 13.93
C SER A 138 -16.35 -4.89 13.86
N LEU A 139 -15.16 -4.27 13.84
CA LEU A 139 -13.89 -4.99 13.81
C LEU A 139 -13.41 -5.36 15.22
N PRO A 140 -12.74 -6.51 15.41
CA PRO A 140 -12.16 -6.88 16.71
C PRO A 140 -11.14 -5.85 17.17
N GLU A 141 -11.21 -5.40 18.41
CA GLU A 141 -10.29 -4.39 18.97
C GLU A 141 -8.85 -4.87 19.04
N HIS A 142 -8.64 -6.17 19.28
CA HIS A 142 -7.29 -6.74 19.42
C HIS A 142 -7.23 -8.14 18.80
N ARG A 143 -6.24 -8.33 17.93
CA ARG A 143 -5.75 -9.65 17.55
C ARG A 143 -4.57 -9.99 18.44
N GLU A 144 -4.63 -11.11 19.15
CA GLU A 144 -3.48 -11.60 19.92
C GLU A 144 -2.28 -11.81 19.01
N ASP A 145 -1.15 -11.17 19.35
CA ASP A 145 0.10 -11.40 18.63
C ASP A 145 0.68 -12.76 19.00
N THR A 146 0.52 -13.74 18.12
CA THR A 146 1.04 -15.09 18.29
C THR A 146 2.53 -15.21 17.96
N THR A 147 3.21 -14.12 17.62
CA THR A 147 4.62 -14.13 17.16
C THR A 147 5.57 -14.76 18.17
N LEU A 148 5.43 -14.37 19.46
CA LEU A 148 6.27 -14.88 20.52
C LEU A 148 6.18 -16.42 20.62
N LEU A 149 4.96 -16.95 20.61
CA LEU A 149 4.73 -18.40 20.71
C LEU A 149 5.27 -19.14 19.48
N ARG A 150 5.11 -18.58 18.29
CA ARG A 150 5.67 -19.14 17.05
C ARG A 150 7.18 -19.19 17.06
N VAL A 151 7.83 -18.11 17.49
CA VAL A 151 9.31 -18.04 17.61
C VAL A 151 9.81 -19.06 18.65
N GLN A 152 9.15 -19.17 19.82
CA GLN A 152 9.52 -20.15 20.82
C GLN A 152 9.38 -21.59 20.31
N LEU A 153 8.31 -21.90 19.59
CA LEU A 153 8.09 -23.21 18.97
C LEU A 153 9.21 -23.55 17.99
N LEU A 154 9.55 -22.63 17.09
CA LEU A 154 10.61 -22.83 16.10
C LEU A 154 11.97 -23.03 16.77
N LYS A 155 12.29 -22.24 17.80
CA LYS A 155 13.51 -22.43 18.61
C LYS A 155 13.58 -23.81 19.24
N LYS A 156 12.48 -24.27 19.85
CA LYS A 156 12.43 -25.62 20.47
C LYS A 156 12.58 -26.74 19.43
N ARG A 157 12.20 -26.52 18.19
CA ARG A 157 12.41 -27.45 17.07
C ARG A 157 13.80 -27.37 16.45
N GLY A 158 14.65 -26.44 16.87
CA GLY A 158 15.98 -26.20 16.30
C GLY A 158 15.95 -25.45 14.97
N GLU A 159 14.78 -24.91 14.56
CA GLU A 159 14.56 -24.20 13.29
C GLU A 159 14.95 -22.71 13.41
N MET A 160 16.22 -22.44 13.75
CA MET A 160 16.69 -21.08 14.10
C MET A 160 16.56 -20.09 12.93
N ASP A 161 16.83 -20.51 11.69
CA ASP A 161 16.73 -19.63 10.51
C ASP A 161 15.27 -19.18 10.29
N ARG A 162 14.32 -20.09 10.47
CA ARG A 162 12.90 -19.77 10.38
C ARG A 162 12.44 -18.86 11.53
N ALA A 163 12.97 -19.10 12.74
CA ALA A 163 12.70 -18.23 13.88
C ALA A 163 13.21 -16.80 13.62
N LEU A 164 14.43 -16.68 13.07
CA LEU A 164 15.01 -15.40 12.65
C LEU A 164 14.15 -14.72 11.58
N GLU A 165 13.75 -15.45 10.56
CA GLU A 165 12.88 -14.95 9.49
C GLU A 165 11.56 -14.38 10.03
N VAL A 166 10.85 -15.12 10.88
CA VAL A 166 9.60 -14.67 11.50
C VAL A 166 9.84 -13.41 12.31
N THR A 167 10.89 -13.37 13.13
CA THR A 167 11.22 -12.23 13.98
C THR A 167 11.54 -10.98 13.16
N GLN A 168 12.35 -11.10 12.11
CA GLN A 168 12.72 -9.98 11.25
C GLN A 168 11.50 -9.42 10.49
N LYS A 169 10.64 -10.29 9.97
CA LYS A 169 9.40 -9.86 9.30
C LYS A 169 8.46 -9.10 10.24
N GLN A 170 8.32 -9.58 11.48
CA GLN A 170 7.45 -8.91 12.46
C GLN A 170 8.06 -7.59 12.94
N LEU A 171 9.37 -7.53 13.15
CA LEU A 171 10.07 -6.28 13.48
C LEU A 171 9.86 -5.24 12.37
N TYR A 172 10.03 -5.63 11.10
CA TYR A 172 9.80 -4.73 9.97
C TYR A 172 8.36 -4.19 9.96
N ARG A 173 7.36 -5.06 10.17
CA ARG A 173 5.95 -4.67 10.24
C ARG A 173 5.69 -3.71 11.41
N ALA A 174 6.27 -4.00 12.58
CA ALA A 174 6.12 -3.15 13.76
C ALA A 174 6.72 -1.76 13.52
N VAL A 175 7.92 -1.69 12.94
CA VAL A 175 8.57 -0.41 12.58
C VAL A 175 7.72 0.35 11.57
N SER A 176 7.28 -0.29 10.50
CA SER A 176 6.43 0.34 9.48
C SER A 176 5.14 0.91 10.08
N LYS A 177 4.47 0.14 10.95
CA LYS A 177 3.28 0.61 11.68
C LYS A 177 3.59 1.77 12.64
N THR A 178 4.76 1.75 13.28
CA THR A 178 5.17 2.83 14.17
C THR A 178 5.38 4.13 13.39
N LEU A 179 6.04 4.07 12.25
CA LEU A 179 6.23 5.22 11.37
C LEU A 179 4.89 5.78 10.86
N GLU A 180 3.97 4.91 10.45
CA GLU A 180 2.61 5.31 10.07
C GLU A 180 1.88 6.02 11.22
N ARG A 181 1.98 5.50 12.44
CA ARG A 181 1.34 6.15 13.61
C ARG A 181 1.98 7.47 13.98
N LEU A 182 3.29 7.64 13.80
CA LEU A 182 3.94 8.94 13.96
C LEU A 182 3.42 9.95 12.93
N THR A 183 3.15 9.53 11.69
CA THR A 183 2.53 10.40 10.68
C THR A 183 1.13 10.82 11.11
N LEU A 184 0.29 9.86 11.54
CA LEU A 184 -1.06 10.16 12.05
C LEU A 184 -1.02 11.08 13.28
N LEU A 185 -0.03 10.90 14.18
CA LEU A 185 0.12 11.77 15.33
C LEU A 185 0.43 13.21 14.90
N MET A 186 1.29 13.41 13.93
CA MET A 186 1.58 14.73 13.37
C MET A 186 0.33 15.39 12.76
N ASP A 187 -0.52 14.60 12.08
CA ASP A 187 -1.74 15.11 11.44
C ASP A 187 -2.78 15.63 12.46
N VAL A 188 -2.82 15.05 13.66
CA VAL A 188 -3.74 15.48 14.72
C VAL A 188 -3.13 16.50 15.69
N GLN A 189 -1.83 16.72 15.65
CA GLN A 189 -1.16 17.76 16.44
C GLN A 189 -1.44 19.14 15.85
N THR A 190 -2.06 19.99 16.64
CA THR A 190 -2.42 21.37 16.23
C THR A 190 -1.25 22.35 16.35
N ASP A 191 -0.27 22.08 17.22
CA ASP A 191 0.95 22.88 17.37
C ASP A 191 2.04 22.36 16.42
N ALA A 192 2.50 23.21 15.51
CA ALA A 192 3.54 22.85 14.54
C ALA A 192 4.89 22.51 15.20
N ARG A 193 5.18 22.99 16.40
CA ARG A 193 6.40 22.64 17.16
C ARG A 193 6.33 21.20 17.67
N ASP A 194 5.16 20.77 18.15
CA ASP A 194 4.97 19.40 18.61
C ASP A 194 4.98 18.44 17.43
N ALA A 195 4.35 18.79 16.32
CA ALA A 195 4.41 18.03 15.08
C ALA A 195 5.86 17.95 14.54
N LEU A 196 6.64 19.01 14.63
CA LEU A 196 8.06 19.00 14.26
C LEU A 196 8.88 18.06 15.16
N ARG A 197 8.64 18.03 16.47
CA ARG A 197 9.29 17.06 17.37
C ARG A 197 8.96 15.63 16.98
N THR A 198 7.71 15.35 16.63
CA THR A 198 7.28 14.05 16.16
C THR A 198 7.95 13.69 14.84
N ALA A 199 8.08 14.62 13.88
CA ALA A 199 8.82 14.44 12.64
C ALA A 199 10.31 14.16 12.87
N GLN A 200 10.92 14.77 13.86
CA GLN A 200 12.32 14.48 14.24
C GLN A 200 12.48 13.06 14.80
N ILE A 201 11.50 12.59 15.60
CA ILE A 201 11.49 11.19 16.08
C ILE A 201 11.32 10.23 14.91
N TYR A 202 10.42 10.54 13.97
CA TYR A 202 10.27 9.77 12.74
C TYR A 202 11.60 9.65 12.00
N ARG A 203 12.31 10.77 11.82
CA ARG A 203 13.62 10.79 11.14
C ARG A 203 14.65 9.92 11.84
N GLN A 204 14.69 9.92 13.17
CA GLN A 204 15.62 9.06 13.92
C GLN A 204 15.29 7.58 13.70
N ALA A 205 14.01 7.20 13.76
CA ALA A 205 13.58 5.84 13.49
C ALA A 205 13.88 5.43 12.03
N GLU A 206 13.60 6.30 11.06
CA GLU A 206 13.94 6.07 9.66
C GLU A 206 15.45 5.84 9.46
N ALA A 207 16.30 6.63 10.11
CA ALA A 207 17.75 6.49 10.04
C ALA A 207 18.26 5.17 10.67
N ILE A 208 17.67 4.74 11.80
CA ILE A 208 18.06 3.51 12.50
C ILE A 208 17.66 2.27 11.69
N PHE A 209 16.42 2.22 11.25
CA PHE A 209 15.83 1.04 10.62
C PHE A 209 15.99 1.03 9.10
N SER A 210 16.30 2.15 8.49
CA SER A 210 16.27 2.36 7.03
C SER A 210 14.93 1.91 6.41
N VAL A 211 13.84 2.28 7.08
CA VAL A 211 12.44 2.00 6.69
C VAL A 211 11.69 3.32 6.71
N GLY A 212 10.86 3.60 5.71
CA GLY A 212 10.10 4.86 5.62
C GLY A 212 10.29 5.60 4.30
N GLY A 213 11.24 5.17 3.49
CA GLY A 213 11.39 5.65 2.12
C GLY A 213 11.88 7.09 1.96
N GLY A 214 12.51 7.70 2.98
CA GLY A 214 13.02 9.08 2.92
C GLY A 214 11.95 10.14 3.18
N MET A 215 10.80 9.77 3.76
CA MET A 215 9.69 10.70 3.97
C MET A 215 9.96 11.76 5.06
N SER A 216 10.91 11.51 5.97
CA SER A 216 11.14 12.39 7.13
C SER A 216 11.44 13.83 6.74
N CYS A 217 12.18 14.04 5.66
CA CYS A 217 12.51 15.39 5.19
C CYS A 217 11.26 16.17 4.75
N GLY A 218 10.33 15.52 4.02
CA GLY A 218 9.07 16.12 3.63
C GLY A 218 8.18 16.48 4.82
N LEU A 219 8.09 15.57 5.80
CA LEU A 219 7.33 15.79 7.04
C LEU A 219 7.89 16.96 7.86
N MET A 220 9.20 17.04 8.02
CA MET A 220 9.86 18.15 8.72
C MET A 220 9.71 19.47 7.96
N MET A 221 9.87 19.45 6.64
CA MET A 221 9.72 20.62 5.77
C MET A 221 8.37 21.28 5.96
N GLN A 222 7.28 20.50 5.94
CA GLN A 222 5.92 21.01 6.17
C GLN A 222 5.79 21.73 7.51
N GLN A 223 6.41 21.20 8.57
CA GLN A 223 6.34 21.85 9.88
C GLN A 223 7.20 23.12 9.94
N TYR A 224 8.38 23.14 9.31
CA TYR A 224 9.19 24.35 9.22
C TYR A 224 8.49 25.46 8.43
N LEU A 225 7.76 25.13 7.35
CA LEU A 225 6.94 26.09 6.62
C LEU A 225 5.85 26.70 7.51
N LYS A 226 5.12 25.86 8.28
CA LYS A 226 4.11 26.34 9.23
C LYS A 226 4.70 27.25 10.34
N LEU A 227 5.97 27.05 10.67
CA LEU A 227 6.69 27.86 11.67
C LEU A 227 7.38 29.10 11.07
N GLY A 228 7.33 29.29 9.75
CA GLY A 228 7.99 30.39 9.06
C GLY A 228 9.52 30.23 8.97
N ASP A 229 10.08 29.05 9.28
CA ASP A 229 11.52 28.76 9.18
C ASP A 229 11.88 28.30 7.76
N THR A 230 11.91 29.28 6.87
CA THR A 230 12.14 29.07 5.43
C THR A 230 13.50 28.43 5.14
N GLU A 231 14.54 28.77 5.90
CA GLU A 231 15.90 28.26 5.71
C GLU A 231 15.93 26.74 5.94
N LYS A 232 15.39 26.28 7.08
CA LYS A 232 15.34 24.85 7.38
C LYS A 232 14.37 24.08 6.48
N ALA A 233 13.29 24.72 6.02
CA ALA A 233 12.40 24.13 5.04
C ALA A 233 13.12 23.85 3.73
N LEU A 234 13.93 24.80 3.24
CA LEU A 234 14.75 24.63 2.03
C LEU A 234 15.85 23.57 2.19
N ASP A 235 16.47 23.49 3.37
CA ASP A 235 17.42 22.41 3.68
C ASP A 235 16.76 21.02 3.63
N CYS A 236 15.56 20.90 4.17
CA CYS A 236 14.78 19.67 4.10
C CYS A 236 14.38 19.34 2.65
N LEU A 237 13.99 20.33 1.85
CA LEU A 237 13.68 20.16 0.43
C LEU A 237 14.89 19.60 -0.32
N LYS A 238 16.06 20.19 -0.13
CA LYS A 238 17.29 19.71 -0.76
C LYS A 238 17.58 18.25 -0.41
N GLN A 239 17.50 17.89 0.88
CA GLN A 239 17.72 16.52 1.33
C GLN A 239 16.68 15.54 0.74
N MET A 240 15.40 15.94 0.66
CA MET A 240 14.34 15.16 0.06
C MET A 240 14.60 14.87 -1.43
N VAL A 241 15.04 15.87 -2.18
CA VAL A 241 15.39 15.72 -3.59
C VAL A 241 16.60 14.81 -3.77
N GLU A 242 17.67 14.99 -2.98
CA GLU A 242 18.83 14.10 -3.04
C GLU A 242 18.48 12.65 -2.69
N ALA A 243 17.59 12.43 -1.72
CA ALA A 243 17.10 11.09 -1.41
C ALA A 243 16.27 10.48 -2.56
N ALA A 244 15.45 11.29 -3.25
CA ALA A 244 14.65 10.83 -4.38
C ALA A 244 15.46 10.52 -5.64
N VAL A 245 16.57 11.23 -5.85
CA VAL A 245 17.50 11.03 -6.99
C VAL A 245 18.53 9.95 -6.69
N GLY A 246 18.86 9.74 -5.42
CA GLY A 246 19.83 8.76 -4.96
C GLY A 246 19.35 7.31 -5.06
N PRO A 247 20.19 6.37 -4.61
CA PRO A 247 19.80 4.95 -4.56
C PRO A 247 18.62 4.75 -3.60
N ALA A 248 17.73 3.82 -3.96
CA ALA A 248 16.59 3.48 -3.11
C ALA A 248 17.07 3.02 -1.71
N MET A 249 16.40 3.54 -0.69
CA MET A 249 16.66 3.12 0.69
C MET A 249 16.37 1.63 0.84
N THR A 250 17.33 0.90 1.41
CA THR A 250 17.16 -0.53 1.72
C THR A 250 17.10 -0.71 3.23
N PRO A 251 16.23 -1.60 3.73
CA PRO A 251 16.15 -1.89 5.15
C PRO A 251 17.51 -2.23 5.76
N ASN A 252 17.75 -1.76 7.00
CA ASN A 252 19.02 -1.94 7.66
C ASN A 252 19.46 -3.42 7.67
N PRO A 253 20.56 -3.78 6.99
CA PRO A 253 20.95 -5.18 6.84
C PRO A 253 21.32 -5.85 8.16
N ALA A 254 21.79 -5.10 9.16
CA ALA A 254 22.09 -5.65 10.48
C ALA A 254 20.85 -6.19 11.21
N LEU A 255 19.66 -5.67 10.87
CA LEU A 255 18.40 -6.05 11.50
C LEU A 255 17.55 -6.98 10.61
N PHE A 256 17.66 -6.87 9.30
CA PHE A 256 16.69 -7.45 8.36
C PHE A 256 17.31 -8.44 7.36
N TYR A 257 18.64 -8.54 7.27
CA TYR A 257 19.27 -9.50 6.37
C TYR A 257 19.34 -10.91 7.04
N PRO A 258 19.18 -12.00 6.28
CA PRO A 258 18.98 -12.07 4.84
C PRO A 258 17.49 -12.06 4.40
N THR A 259 16.57 -11.98 5.33
CA THR A 259 15.16 -12.33 5.13
C THR A 259 14.38 -11.33 4.28
N LEU A 260 14.70 -10.04 4.43
CA LEU A 260 14.05 -8.96 3.69
C LEU A 260 14.97 -8.46 2.58
N ALA A 261 15.10 -9.23 1.52
CA ALA A 261 15.52 -8.66 0.25
C ALA A 261 14.46 -7.63 -0.19
N PRO A 262 14.86 -6.42 -0.59
CA PRO A 262 13.90 -5.43 -1.06
C PRO A 262 13.17 -6.00 -2.27
N LYS A 263 11.91 -6.41 -2.08
CA LYS A 263 11.01 -6.65 -3.22
C LYS A 263 10.87 -5.29 -3.88
N LYS A 264 11.18 -5.19 -5.17
CA LYS A 264 10.85 -4.00 -5.95
C LYS A 264 9.38 -3.69 -5.66
N SER A 265 9.11 -2.54 -5.06
CA SER A 265 7.74 -2.13 -4.78
C SER A 265 7.00 -2.11 -6.12
N ALA A 266 5.98 -2.94 -6.26
CA ALA A 266 5.18 -2.99 -7.47
C ALA A 266 4.37 -1.69 -7.69
N ASN A 267 4.24 -0.88 -6.64
CA ASN A 267 3.27 0.22 -6.62
C ASN A 267 3.82 1.56 -7.11
N GLN A 268 5.13 1.81 -7.02
CA GLN A 268 5.73 3.04 -7.58
C GLN A 268 7.17 2.78 -7.98
N THR A 269 7.52 3.18 -9.21
CA THR A 269 8.91 3.20 -9.64
C THR A 269 9.61 4.44 -9.07
N PRO A 270 10.95 4.44 -8.91
CA PRO A 270 11.69 5.63 -8.51
C PRO A 270 11.39 6.84 -9.43
N ARG A 271 11.12 6.60 -10.69
CA ARG A 271 10.74 7.63 -11.67
C ARG A 271 9.36 8.25 -11.34
N GLU A 272 8.35 7.41 -11.06
CA GLU A 272 7.00 7.89 -10.68
C GLU A 272 7.04 8.74 -9.41
N LEU A 273 7.83 8.35 -8.42
CA LEU A 273 8.01 9.15 -7.21
C LEU A 273 8.61 10.53 -7.53
N ARG A 274 9.63 10.60 -8.39
CA ARG A 274 10.24 11.89 -8.79
C ARG A 274 9.27 12.75 -9.57
N VAL A 275 8.46 12.17 -10.46
CA VAL A 275 7.41 12.90 -11.18
C VAL A 275 6.36 13.47 -10.20
N MET A 276 5.90 12.68 -9.23
CA MET A 276 4.96 13.15 -8.21
C MET A 276 5.56 14.28 -7.36
N LEU A 277 6.81 14.14 -6.94
CA LEU A 277 7.54 15.16 -6.19
C LEU A 277 7.66 16.47 -6.99
N LEU A 278 8.07 16.39 -8.24
CA LEU A 278 8.22 17.57 -9.11
C LEU A 278 6.86 18.25 -9.32
N ARG A 279 5.80 17.47 -9.50
CA ARG A 279 4.44 18.00 -9.62
C ARG A 279 4.00 18.69 -8.32
N GLY A 280 4.20 18.05 -7.16
CA GLY A 280 3.89 18.65 -5.86
C GLY A 280 4.62 19.97 -5.65
N LEU A 281 5.92 20.06 -5.96
CA LEU A 281 6.66 21.29 -5.87
C LEU A 281 6.06 22.40 -6.74
N ARG A 282 5.60 22.10 -7.94
CA ARG A 282 5.04 23.08 -8.88
C ARG A 282 3.63 23.55 -8.53
N GLU A 283 2.80 22.65 -8.06
CA GLU A 283 1.34 22.86 -7.90
C GLU A 283 0.94 23.25 -6.46
N ASP A 284 1.64 22.78 -5.44
CA ASP A 284 1.28 23.01 -4.04
C ASP A 284 1.52 24.48 -3.65
N GLU A 285 0.47 25.14 -3.16
CA GLU A 285 0.49 26.53 -2.71
C GLU A 285 1.46 26.78 -1.55
N ALA A 286 1.74 25.76 -0.75
CA ALA A 286 2.70 25.85 0.37
C ALA A 286 4.12 26.24 -0.08
N PHE A 287 4.47 26.07 -1.37
CA PHE A 287 5.77 26.44 -1.93
C PHE A 287 5.78 27.79 -2.65
N THR A 288 4.68 28.50 -2.69
CA THR A 288 4.56 29.74 -3.47
C THR A 288 5.67 30.75 -3.11
N ASP A 289 5.89 30.99 -1.81
CA ASP A 289 6.91 31.93 -1.33
C ASP A 289 8.35 31.44 -1.49
N LEU A 290 8.54 30.13 -1.75
CA LEU A 290 9.85 29.51 -1.94
C LEU A 290 10.30 29.45 -3.39
N ARG A 291 9.37 29.50 -4.34
CA ARG A 291 9.64 29.29 -5.79
C ARG A 291 10.67 30.25 -6.34
N ASP A 292 10.74 31.45 -5.81
CA ASP A 292 11.70 32.49 -6.24
C ASP A 292 13.09 32.33 -5.63
N THR A 293 13.25 31.45 -4.65
CA THR A 293 14.56 31.20 -4.03
C THR A 293 15.46 30.37 -4.94
N GLN A 294 16.77 30.65 -4.88
CA GLN A 294 17.76 29.89 -5.65
C GLN A 294 17.74 28.41 -5.25
N ALA A 295 17.69 28.11 -3.95
CA ALA A 295 17.70 26.74 -3.42
C ALA A 295 16.49 25.91 -3.93
N TYR A 296 15.31 26.51 -4.05
CA TYR A 296 14.15 25.84 -4.62
C TYR A 296 14.34 25.55 -6.12
N ARG A 297 14.82 26.52 -6.89
CA ARG A 297 15.07 26.34 -8.34
C ARG A 297 16.12 25.25 -8.60
N GLU A 298 17.18 25.20 -7.80
CA GLU A 298 18.20 24.15 -7.88
C GLU A 298 17.62 22.77 -7.58
N ALA A 299 16.79 22.66 -6.54
CA ALA A 299 16.12 21.41 -6.18
C ALA A 299 15.17 20.92 -7.30
N ALA A 300 14.35 21.80 -7.86
CA ALA A 300 13.46 21.48 -8.98
C ALA A 300 14.24 21.06 -10.23
N ALA A 301 15.28 21.81 -10.60
CA ALA A 301 16.16 21.48 -11.73
C ALA A 301 16.84 20.12 -11.55
N ARG A 302 17.27 19.77 -10.35
CA ARG A 302 17.89 18.48 -10.03
C ARG A 302 16.94 17.29 -10.28
N LEU A 303 15.66 17.45 -9.93
CA LEU A 303 14.62 16.43 -10.24
C LEU A 303 14.39 16.31 -11.74
N GLU A 304 14.29 17.45 -12.46
CA GLU A 304 14.09 17.47 -13.91
C GLU A 304 15.24 16.80 -14.65
N GLU A 305 16.49 17.13 -14.30
CA GLU A 305 17.67 16.48 -14.88
C GLU A 305 17.68 14.96 -14.65
N SER A 306 17.26 14.51 -13.46
CA SER A 306 17.20 13.10 -13.15
C SER A 306 16.17 12.34 -14.00
N LEU A 307 15.05 12.99 -14.34
CA LEU A 307 14.00 12.43 -15.20
C LEU A 307 14.40 12.40 -16.68
N GLN A 308 15.23 13.36 -17.13
CA GLN A 308 15.74 13.41 -18.50
C GLN A 308 16.80 12.34 -18.78
N LYS A 309 17.61 11.95 -17.79
CA LYS A 309 18.66 10.93 -17.92
C LYS A 309 18.14 9.51 -18.04
N GLU A 310 16.87 9.27 -17.73
CA GLU A 310 16.21 7.96 -17.80
C GLU A 310 15.36 7.77 -19.07
N ASN A 311 15.26 8.76 -19.94
CA ASN A 311 14.68 8.67 -21.27
C ASN A 311 15.75 8.36 -22.31
#